data_fd4b2e13f5290d851e2ed6573e290c16
#
_entry.id   fd4b2e13f5290d851e2ed6573e290c16
#
_cell.length_a   1.000
_cell.length_b   1.000
_cell.length_c   1.000
_cell.angle_alpha   90.00
_cell.angle_beta   90.00
_cell.angle_gamma   90.00
#
_symmetry.space_group_name_H-M   'P 1'
#
loop_
_entity.id
_entity.type
_entity.pdbx_description
1 polymer ?
#
loop_
_entity_poly.entity_id
_entity_poly.type
_entity_poly.pdbx_seq_one_letter_code
_entity_poly.pdbx_strand_id
1 'polypeptide(L)'
;MAAIVTDRLKLAIVDQIVTIMNDTSDPTYIGFGKSEQWDSNDTAPTPTNSLDEERAFRNSLQSIKKMTAVSTVVPRVNWTNGTIYHGFDDKVTGYGSASYYVLTENFSVYICLRAGRNNQGDLVPSTVQPSGSNNDPFETADGYVWKFLYTISEAEARRFMTAAFMPTK
;
A
#
# COMPACT_ATOMS: atom_id res chain seq x y z
N MET A 1 31.47 -5.12 6.59
CA MET A 1 30.52 -4.08 7.06
C MET A 1 29.24 -4.29 6.29
N ALA A 2 28.12 -4.59 6.92
CA ALA A 2 26.83 -4.73 6.23
C ALA A 2 26.36 -3.35 5.78
N ALA A 3 25.90 -3.23 4.54
CA ALA A 3 25.34 -2.00 4.02
C ALA A 3 24.01 -1.70 4.75
N ILE A 4 23.89 -0.54 5.35
CA ILE A 4 22.65 -0.10 5.99
C ILE A 4 21.79 0.58 4.92
N VAL A 5 20.71 -0.07 4.54
CA VAL A 5 19.69 0.51 3.66
C VAL A 5 18.65 1.21 4.52
N THR A 6 18.62 2.53 4.48
CA THR A 6 17.64 3.34 5.23
C THR A 6 16.27 3.30 4.60
N ASP A 7 15.20 3.50 5.38
CA ASP A 7 13.83 3.55 4.84
C ASP A 7 13.64 4.71 3.86
N ARG A 8 14.34 5.84 4.05
CA ARG A 8 14.36 6.94 3.08
C ARG A 8 14.90 6.50 1.72
N LEU A 9 15.96 5.68 1.69
CA LEU A 9 16.50 5.16 0.44
C LEU A 9 15.52 4.19 -0.23
N LYS A 10 14.87 3.31 0.56
CA LYS A 10 13.83 2.40 0.04
C LYS A 10 12.69 3.17 -0.61
N LEU A 11 12.16 4.21 0.05
CA LEU A 11 11.11 5.07 -0.49
C LEU A 11 11.55 5.77 -1.77
N ALA A 12 12.75 6.36 -1.79
CA ALA A 12 13.28 7.02 -2.98
C ALA A 12 13.42 6.05 -4.18
N ILE A 13 13.83 4.80 -3.94
CA ILE A 13 13.89 3.76 -4.97
C ILE A 13 12.50 3.43 -5.50
N VAL A 14 11.51 3.27 -4.62
CA VAL A 14 10.12 3.00 -5.02
C VAL A 14 9.55 4.15 -5.84
N ASP A 15 9.74 5.40 -5.42
CA ASP A 15 9.29 6.59 -6.14
C ASP A 15 9.95 6.68 -7.52
N GLN A 16 11.24 6.38 -7.61
CA GLN A 16 11.95 6.36 -8.89
C GLN A 16 11.41 5.26 -9.82
N ILE A 17 11.13 4.07 -9.30
CA ILE A 17 10.55 2.96 -10.07
C ILE A 17 9.15 3.35 -10.59
N VAL A 18 8.30 3.90 -9.74
CA VAL A 18 6.95 4.36 -10.13
C VAL A 18 7.03 5.44 -11.20
N THR A 19 7.98 6.38 -11.07
CA THR A 19 8.21 7.44 -12.06
C THR A 19 8.61 6.87 -13.42
N ILE A 20 9.59 5.95 -13.46
CA ILE A 20 10.04 5.29 -14.69
C ILE A 20 8.90 4.49 -15.33
N MET A 21 8.15 3.72 -14.52
CA MET A 21 7.06 2.89 -15.04
C MET A 21 5.87 3.69 -15.57
N ASN A 22 5.69 4.93 -15.13
CA ASN A 22 4.65 5.83 -15.60
C ASN A 22 5.11 6.75 -16.74
N ASP A 23 6.38 6.68 -17.15
CA ASP A 23 6.87 7.48 -18.27
C ASP A 23 6.26 6.98 -19.58
N THR A 24 5.54 7.88 -20.25
CA THR A 24 4.89 7.59 -21.54
C THR A 24 5.84 7.71 -22.72
N SER A 25 6.97 8.40 -22.57
CA SER A 25 7.99 8.60 -23.61
C SER A 25 8.90 7.38 -23.76
N ASP A 26 9.14 6.67 -22.66
CA ASP A 26 9.88 5.39 -22.62
C ASP A 26 9.01 4.29 -21.97
N PRO A 27 8.09 3.68 -22.73
CA PRO A 27 7.08 2.81 -22.19
C PRO A 27 7.64 1.49 -21.65
N THR A 28 7.29 1.20 -20.42
CA THR A 28 7.61 -0.08 -19.77
C THR A 28 6.57 -1.14 -20.18
N TYR A 29 7.04 -2.36 -20.43
CA TYR A 29 6.20 -3.52 -20.75
C TYR A 29 6.33 -4.57 -19.66
N ILE A 30 5.24 -5.26 -19.36
CA ILE A 30 5.22 -6.42 -18.49
C ILE A 30 4.94 -7.68 -19.30
N GLY A 31 5.85 -8.65 -19.20
CA GLY A 31 5.70 -9.96 -19.83
C GLY A 31 5.15 -10.98 -18.83
N PHE A 32 4.25 -11.82 -19.30
CA PHE A 32 3.70 -12.95 -18.55
C PHE A 32 4.04 -14.25 -19.28
N GLY A 33 4.58 -15.19 -18.60
CA GLY A 33 4.97 -16.53 -19.02
C GLY A 33 5.42 -17.23 -17.75
N LYS A 34 5.54 -18.43 -17.69
CA LYS A 34 6.04 -19.56 -18.39
C LYS A 34 4.88 -20.49 -18.75
N SER A 35 4.92 -21.09 -19.92
CA SER A 35 3.92 -22.07 -20.38
C SER A 35 4.13 -23.44 -19.74
N GLU A 36 5.36 -23.76 -19.35
CA GLU A 36 5.75 -25.05 -18.77
C GLU A 36 5.98 -24.90 -17.27
N GLN A 37 5.65 -25.94 -16.52
CA GLN A 37 5.95 -26.01 -15.09
C GLN A 37 7.44 -26.22 -14.90
N TRP A 38 7.98 -25.71 -13.80
CA TRP A 38 9.31 -26.12 -13.33
C TRP A 38 9.26 -27.57 -12.81
N ASP A 39 10.39 -28.25 -12.83
CA ASP A 39 10.53 -29.60 -12.26
C ASP A 39 10.10 -29.66 -10.78
N SER A 40 10.28 -28.53 -10.07
CA SER A 40 9.71 -28.29 -8.74
C SER A 40 8.96 -26.94 -8.74
N ASN A 41 7.65 -26.98 -8.52
CA ASN A 41 6.84 -25.76 -8.44
C ASN A 41 7.17 -24.88 -7.22
N ASP A 42 7.71 -25.49 -6.17
CA ASP A 42 8.03 -24.81 -4.91
C ASP A 42 9.44 -24.18 -4.92
N THR A 43 10.27 -24.57 -5.89
CA THR A 43 11.65 -24.08 -5.96
C THR A 43 11.99 -23.66 -7.39
N ALA A 44 12.00 -22.36 -7.62
CA ALA A 44 12.49 -21.84 -8.88
C ALA A 44 13.97 -22.17 -9.07
N PRO A 45 14.42 -22.55 -10.28
CA PRO A 45 15.83 -22.73 -10.56
C PRO A 45 16.62 -21.46 -10.30
N THR A 46 17.88 -21.61 -9.89
CA THR A 46 18.76 -20.45 -9.69
C THR A 46 18.97 -19.76 -11.04
N PRO A 47 18.64 -18.46 -11.15
CA PRO A 47 18.82 -17.75 -12.41
C PRO A 47 20.30 -17.67 -12.78
N THR A 48 20.62 -17.94 -14.03
CA THR A 48 21.92 -17.72 -14.63
C THR A 48 21.81 -16.55 -15.61
N ASN A 49 22.82 -15.73 -15.70
CA ASN A 49 22.83 -14.61 -16.65
C ASN A 49 23.37 -15.10 -18.00
N SER A 50 22.64 -16.01 -18.64
CA SER A 50 23.05 -16.62 -19.93
C SER A 50 22.11 -16.22 -21.05
N LEU A 51 22.64 -16.19 -22.27
CA LEU A 51 21.88 -15.92 -23.49
C LEU A 51 20.78 -16.98 -23.72
N ASP A 52 21.01 -18.20 -23.28
CA ASP A 52 20.03 -19.28 -23.41
C ASP A 52 18.85 -19.10 -22.52
N GLU A 53 19.02 -18.58 -21.30
CA GLU A 53 17.90 -18.20 -20.41
C GLU A 53 17.11 -17.03 -20.97
N GLU A 54 17.77 -16.03 -21.55
CA GLU A 54 17.07 -14.92 -22.20
C GLU A 54 16.21 -15.41 -23.38
N ARG A 55 16.73 -16.33 -24.18
CA ARG A 55 15.98 -16.98 -25.27
C ARG A 55 14.83 -17.83 -24.73
N ALA A 56 15.07 -18.63 -23.70
CA ALA A 56 14.05 -19.46 -23.06
C ALA A 56 12.93 -18.58 -22.50
N PHE A 57 13.26 -17.47 -21.82
CA PHE A 57 12.29 -16.49 -21.35
C PHE A 57 11.44 -15.92 -22.49
N ARG A 58 12.07 -15.46 -23.57
CA ARG A 58 11.34 -14.91 -24.73
C ARG A 58 10.42 -15.94 -25.39
N ASN A 59 10.88 -17.19 -25.53
CA ASN A 59 10.12 -18.27 -26.13
C ASN A 59 8.93 -18.74 -25.26
N SER A 60 9.04 -18.57 -23.95
CA SER A 60 8.01 -18.97 -22.99
C SER A 60 6.98 -17.87 -22.69
N LEU A 61 7.13 -16.67 -23.25
CA LEU A 61 6.20 -15.57 -23.06
C LEU A 61 4.82 -15.93 -23.64
N GLN A 62 3.79 -15.84 -22.79
CA GLN A 62 2.40 -16.05 -23.19
C GLN A 62 1.70 -14.73 -23.55
N SER A 63 2.08 -13.63 -22.91
CA SER A 63 1.58 -12.31 -23.27
C SER A 63 2.56 -11.21 -22.86
N ILE A 64 2.50 -10.09 -23.56
CA ILE A 64 3.20 -8.84 -23.22
C ILE A 64 2.14 -7.73 -23.22
N LYS A 65 2.16 -6.91 -22.17
CA LYS A 65 1.29 -5.74 -22.08
C LYS A 65 2.11 -4.49 -21.77
N LYS A 66 1.79 -3.40 -22.46
CA LYS A 66 2.29 -2.07 -22.11
C LYS A 66 1.67 -1.64 -20.78
N MET A 67 2.49 -1.16 -19.87
CA MET A 67 2.03 -0.55 -18.62
C MET A 67 1.48 0.85 -18.91
N THR A 68 0.28 1.13 -18.43
CA THR A 68 -0.39 2.42 -18.65
C THR A 68 -0.58 3.23 -17.40
N ALA A 69 -0.45 2.58 -16.24
CA ALA A 69 -0.49 3.23 -14.93
C ALA A 69 0.05 2.28 -13.86
N VAL A 70 0.83 2.83 -12.97
CA VAL A 70 1.41 2.15 -11.79
C VAL A 70 1.16 3.00 -10.57
N SER A 71 0.85 2.39 -9.45
CA SER A 71 0.66 3.07 -8.17
C SER A 71 1.24 2.21 -7.05
N THR A 72 1.72 2.85 -6.01
CA THR A 72 2.00 2.19 -4.73
C THR A 72 0.68 1.90 -4.02
N VAL A 73 0.66 0.79 -3.28
CA VAL A 73 -0.53 0.37 -2.54
C VAL A 73 -0.17 -0.01 -1.10
N VAL A 74 -1.12 0.17 -0.21
CA VAL A 74 -1.03 -0.28 1.19
C VAL A 74 -2.22 -1.18 1.51
N PRO A 75 -2.15 -2.01 2.57
CA PRO A 75 -3.30 -2.78 3.02
C PRO A 75 -4.53 -1.90 3.23
N ARG A 76 -5.68 -2.36 2.74
CA ARG A 76 -6.94 -1.63 2.90
C ARG A 76 -7.53 -1.89 4.27
N VAL A 77 -7.75 -0.83 5.03
CA VAL A 77 -8.40 -0.88 6.34
C VAL A 77 -9.61 0.04 6.30
N ASN A 78 -10.81 -0.54 6.18
CA ASN A 78 -12.04 0.24 6.26
C ASN A 78 -12.30 0.65 7.71
N TRP A 79 -12.77 1.89 7.89
CA TRP A 79 -13.31 2.27 9.19
C TRP A 79 -14.53 1.40 9.54
N THR A 80 -14.56 0.88 10.76
CA THR A 80 -15.65 0.05 11.24
C THR A 80 -16.04 0.53 12.65
N ASN A 81 -17.33 0.76 12.86
CA ASN A 81 -17.87 1.12 14.17
C ASN A 81 -17.55 0.04 15.21
N GLY A 82 -17.13 0.45 16.39
CA GLY A 82 -16.80 -0.46 17.48
C GLY A 82 -15.39 -1.05 17.43
N THR A 83 -14.54 -0.58 16.51
CA THR A 83 -13.16 -1.02 16.40
C THR A 83 -12.21 -0.08 17.16
N ILE A 84 -11.20 -0.65 17.83
CA ILE A 84 -10.13 0.12 18.46
C ILE A 84 -9.04 0.39 17.43
N TYR A 85 -8.75 1.66 17.20
CA TYR A 85 -7.62 2.11 16.38
C TYR A 85 -6.52 2.66 17.28
N HIS A 86 -5.27 2.54 16.84
CA HIS A 86 -4.12 3.03 17.59
C HIS A 86 -3.65 4.36 17.02
N GLY A 87 -3.15 5.24 17.89
CA GLY A 87 -2.46 6.45 17.44
C GLY A 87 -1.17 6.08 16.72
N PHE A 88 -0.86 6.78 15.62
CA PHE A 88 0.39 6.62 14.92
C PHE A 88 1.58 7.01 15.82
N ASP A 89 2.58 6.13 15.88
CA ASP A 89 3.86 6.38 16.58
C ASP A 89 4.98 5.87 15.66
N ASP A 90 5.87 6.75 15.25
CA ASP A 90 7.00 6.45 14.38
C ASP A 90 8.07 5.55 15.02
N LYS A 91 8.01 5.38 16.34
CA LYS A 91 8.91 4.50 17.10
C LYS A 91 8.43 3.05 17.17
N VAL A 92 7.16 2.82 16.83
CA VAL A 92 6.59 1.48 16.84
C VAL A 92 6.89 0.80 15.50
N THR A 93 7.66 -0.28 15.53
CA THR A 93 8.06 -1.03 14.33
C THR A 93 7.02 -2.03 13.83
N GLY A 94 5.88 -2.14 14.50
CA GLY A 94 4.76 -2.98 14.08
C GLY A 94 3.55 -2.80 14.98
N TYR A 95 2.40 -2.59 14.36
CA TYR A 95 1.12 -2.43 15.06
C TYR A 95 0.37 -3.77 15.22
N GLY A 96 0.96 -4.89 14.80
CA GLY A 96 0.29 -6.18 14.78
C GLY A 96 -0.95 -6.15 13.88
N SER A 97 -2.10 -6.55 14.44
CA SER A 97 -3.41 -6.47 13.77
C SER A 97 -4.09 -5.10 13.92
N ALA A 98 -3.54 -4.21 14.72
CA ALA A 98 -4.11 -2.89 14.97
C ALA A 98 -3.73 -1.91 13.86
N SER A 99 -4.68 -1.12 13.39
CA SER A 99 -4.45 -0.10 12.38
C SER A 99 -4.42 1.29 13.00
N TYR A 100 -3.57 2.14 12.44
CA TYR A 100 -3.48 3.56 12.74
C TYR A 100 -4.02 4.45 11.61
N TYR A 101 -4.54 3.86 10.54
CA TYR A 101 -5.18 4.57 9.44
C TYR A 101 -6.44 3.84 9.00
N VAL A 102 -7.36 4.58 8.41
CA VAL A 102 -8.64 4.03 7.94
C VAL A 102 -9.07 4.66 6.62
N LEU A 103 -9.79 3.86 5.83
CA LEU A 103 -10.54 4.28 4.66
C LEU A 103 -12.02 4.40 5.03
N THR A 104 -12.64 5.53 4.72
CA THR A 104 -14.08 5.74 4.89
C THR A 104 -14.86 5.37 3.62
N GLU A 105 -16.19 5.31 3.72
CA GLU A 105 -17.08 5.00 2.58
C GLU A 105 -16.97 6.00 1.44
N ASN A 106 -16.60 7.25 1.75
CA ASN A 106 -16.37 8.32 0.77
C ASN A 106 -14.96 8.29 0.14
N PHE A 107 -14.26 7.17 0.24
CA PHE A 107 -12.88 6.99 -0.23
C PHE A 107 -11.87 7.99 0.35
N SER A 108 -12.15 8.56 1.50
CA SER A 108 -11.23 9.43 2.24
C SER A 108 -10.41 8.62 3.22
N VAL A 109 -9.10 8.89 3.25
CA VAL A 109 -8.13 8.21 4.11
C VAL A 109 -7.75 9.14 5.25
N TYR A 110 -7.82 8.61 6.47
CA TYR A 110 -7.46 9.32 7.70
C TYR A 110 -6.41 8.55 8.47
N ILE A 111 -5.51 9.28 9.11
CA ILE A 111 -4.58 8.73 10.10
C ILE A 111 -5.08 9.05 11.51
N CYS A 112 -5.04 8.06 12.39
CA CYS A 112 -5.31 8.24 13.81
C CYS A 112 -4.05 8.78 14.48
N LEU A 113 -4.14 9.95 15.09
CA LEU A 113 -3.04 10.57 15.84
C LEU A 113 -3.13 10.24 17.34
N ARG A 114 -4.35 10.07 17.84
CA ARG A 114 -4.60 9.69 19.22
C ARG A 114 -5.86 8.82 19.30
N ALA A 115 -5.74 7.67 19.96
CA ALA A 115 -6.89 6.82 20.26
C ALA A 115 -7.75 7.41 21.38
N GLY A 116 -9.07 7.18 21.30
CA GLY A 116 -10.00 7.53 22.37
C GLY A 116 -9.70 6.73 23.64
N ARG A 117 -9.91 7.37 24.81
CA ARG A 117 -9.67 6.76 26.12
C ARG A 117 -10.83 7.08 27.07
N ASN A 118 -11.12 6.11 27.95
CA ASN A 118 -12.04 6.34 29.07
C ASN A 118 -11.36 7.10 30.23
N ASN A 119 -12.12 7.37 31.29
CA ASN A 119 -11.59 8.07 32.48
C ASN A 119 -10.51 7.26 33.23
N GLN A 120 -10.42 5.95 33.01
CA GLN A 120 -9.38 5.08 33.58
C GLN A 120 -8.12 5.02 32.71
N GLY A 121 -8.15 5.63 31.52
CA GLY A 121 -7.05 5.62 30.57
C GLY A 121 -7.04 4.44 29.60
N ASP A 122 -8.02 3.55 29.64
CA ASP A 122 -8.15 2.43 28.72
C ASP A 122 -8.60 2.89 27.34
N LEU A 123 -8.17 2.19 26.32
CA LEU A 123 -8.60 2.44 24.95
C LEU A 123 -10.10 2.13 24.79
N VAL A 124 -10.83 3.02 24.13
CA VAL A 124 -12.24 2.82 23.82
C VAL A 124 -12.44 2.61 22.31
N PRO A 125 -13.44 1.82 21.90
CA PRO A 125 -13.76 1.66 20.48
C PRO A 125 -14.18 2.97 19.81
N SER A 126 -13.77 3.16 18.54
CA SER A 126 -14.26 4.29 17.74
C SER A 126 -15.72 4.05 17.32
N THR A 127 -16.55 5.04 17.59
CA THR A 127 -17.98 5.02 17.27
C THR A 127 -18.40 6.14 16.33
N VAL A 128 -17.51 7.07 16.06
CA VAL A 128 -17.76 8.22 15.19
C VAL A 128 -16.78 8.16 14.00
N GLN A 129 -17.32 7.96 12.80
CA GLN A 129 -16.54 7.94 11.58
C GLN A 129 -15.89 9.31 11.33
N PRO A 130 -14.56 9.37 11.08
CA PRO A 130 -13.93 10.63 10.73
C PRO A 130 -14.49 11.15 9.40
N SER A 131 -14.66 12.47 9.32
CA SER A 131 -15.22 13.15 8.15
C SER A 131 -14.58 14.52 7.94
N GLY A 132 -14.70 15.04 6.72
CA GLY A 132 -14.08 16.31 6.33
C GLY A 132 -12.74 16.14 5.61
N SER A 133 -12.29 17.19 4.94
CA SER A 133 -11.07 17.22 4.12
C SER A 133 -10.08 18.31 4.56
N ASN A 134 -10.26 18.85 5.79
CA ASN A 134 -9.31 19.79 6.34
C ASN A 134 -8.00 19.07 6.72
N ASN A 135 -6.88 19.70 6.44
CA ASN A 135 -5.55 19.16 6.77
C ASN A 135 -5.18 19.27 8.25
N ASP A 136 -5.94 20.05 9.04
CA ASP A 136 -5.70 20.15 10.46
C ASP A 136 -6.24 18.93 11.20
N PRO A 137 -5.55 18.45 12.25
CA PRO A 137 -6.09 17.43 13.13
C PRO A 137 -7.42 17.87 13.78
N PHE A 138 -8.37 16.96 13.89
CA PHE A 138 -9.65 17.19 14.54
C PHE A 138 -10.01 16.04 15.48
N GLU A 139 -10.77 16.36 16.51
CA GLU A 139 -11.26 15.38 17.47
C GLU A 139 -12.70 15.02 17.18
N THR A 140 -13.00 13.72 17.20
CA THR A 140 -14.36 13.18 17.11
C THR A 140 -14.98 13.03 18.49
N ALA A 141 -16.32 12.97 18.58
CA ALA A 141 -17.03 12.92 19.86
C ALA A 141 -16.69 11.68 20.71
N ASP A 142 -16.10 10.66 20.14
CA ASP A 142 -15.59 9.47 20.83
C ASP A 142 -14.13 9.62 21.35
N GLY A 143 -13.57 10.85 21.28
CA GLY A 143 -12.25 11.19 21.82
C GLY A 143 -11.07 10.77 20.94
N TYR A 144 -11.33 10.28 19.74
CA TYR A 144 -10.27 10.03 18.76
C TYR A 144 -9.83 11.31 18.08
N VAL A 145 -8.53 11.45 17.83
CA VAL A 145 -7.97 12.54 17.04
C VAL A 145 -7.50 11.99 15.70
N TRP A 146 -8.12 12.48 14.66
CA TRP A 146 -7.85 12.09 13.27
C TRP A 146 -7.22 13.24 12.49
N LYS A 147 -6.50 12.89 11.44
CA LYS A 147 -6.04 13.83 10.43
C LYS A 147 -6.37 13.26 9.06
N PHE A 148 -6.98 14.08 8.21
CA PHE A 148 -7.19 13.76 6.82
C PHE A 148 -5.85 13.66 6.08
N LEU A 149 -5.68 12.65 5.23
CA LEU A 149 -4.50 12.46 4.40
C LEU A 149 -4.81 12.79 2.94
N TYR A 150 -5.73 12.04 2.34
CA TYR A 150 -6.13 12.22 0.94
C TYR A 150 -7.46 11.51 0.65
N THR A 151 -8.03 11.83 -0.51
CA THR A 151 -9.17 11.09 -1.07
C THR A 151 -8.72 10.31 -2.29
N ILE A 152 -9.12 9.04 -2.38
CA ILE A 152 -8.92 8.20 -3.56
C ILE A 152 -10.02 8.56 -4.56
N SER A 153 -9.64 8.96 -5.77
CA SER A 153 -10.61 9.23 -6.83
C SER A 153 -11.27 7.94 -7.33
N GLU A 154 -12.47 8.05 -7.93
CA GLU A 154 -13.13 6.87 -8.52
C GLU A 154 -12.27 6.18 -9.59
N ALA A 155 -11.50 6.95 -10.35
CA ALA A 155 -10.62 6.40 -11.38
C ALA A 155 -9.47 5.59 -10.77
N GLU A 156 -8.87 6.07 -9.68
CA GLU A 156 -7.84 5.35 -8.93
C GLU A 156 -8.41 4.12 -8.23
N ALA A 157 -9.60 4.25 -7.63
CA ALA A 157 -10.28 3.13 -6.99
C ALA A 157 -10.56 2.00 -7.98
N ARG A 158 -11.07 2.31 -9.18
CA ARG A 158 -11.34 1.30 -10.23
C ARG A 158 -10.07 0.61 -10.74
N ARG A 159 -8.92 1.30 -10.75
CA ARG A 159 -7.67 0.77 -11.30
C ARG A 159 -6.86 -0.01 -10.26
N PHE A 160 -6.78 0.47 -9.03
CA PHE A 160 -5.79 0.04 -8.05
C PHE A 160 -6.37 -0.48 -6.73
N MET A 161 -7.66 -0.23 -6.45
CA MET A 161 -8.27 -0.71 -5.22
C MET A 161 -8.73 -2.16 -5.36
N THR A 162 -8.42 -2.97 -4.38
CA THR A 162 -8.90 -4.34 -4.23
C THR A 162 -9.58 -4.52 -2.88
N ALA A 163 -10.04 -5.74 -2.59
CA ALA A 163 -10.54 -6.07 -1.25
C ALA A 163 -9.44 -5.94 -0.18
N ALA A 164 -8.17 -6.20 -0.55
CA ALA A 164 -7.03 -6.25 0.37
C ALA A 164 -6.15 -4.99 0.34
N PHE A 165 -6.15 -4.22 -0.76
CA PHE A 165 -5.22 -3.10 -0.95
C PHE A 165 -5.92 -1.84 -1.45
N MET A 166 -5.35 -0.68 -1.10
CA MET A 166 -5.76 0.63 -1.60
C MET A 166 -4.54 1.43 -2.07
N PRO A 167 -4.69 2.30 -3.11
CA PRO A 167 -3.60 3.13 -3.60
C PRO A 167 -3.21 4.21 -2.59
N THR A 168 -1.94 4.59 -2.61
CA THR A 168 -1.38 5.74 -1.87
C THR A 168 -1.20 6.94 -2.78
N LYS A 169 -1.02 8.10 -2.17
CA LYS A 169 -0.67 9.36 -2.84
C LYS A 169 0.61 9.94 -2.25
#